data_9c2d12f3e07573a238337c88b00ab6ac
#
_entry.id   9c2d12f3e07573a238337c88b00ab6ac
#
_cell.length_a   1.000
_cell.length_b   1.000
_cell.length_c   1.000
_cell.angle_alpha   90.00
_cell.angle_beta   90.00
_cell.angle_gamma   90.00
#
_symmetry.space_group_name_H-M   'P 1'
#
loop_
_entity.id
_entity.type
_entity.pdbx_description
1 polymer ?
#
loop_
_entity_poly.entity_id
_entity_poly.type
_entity_poly.pdbx_seq_one_letter_code
_entity_poly.pdbx_strand_id
1 'polypeptide(L)'
;MVRDLLRSIMVGACLLGGMNQCSAANTKSVAQANGKKKAAAPKIDPDQQELASALVDSHLPELKNLIERLRKDSPRQYAMAIRDLAKSARKLQAAKNRDEQYFEVELEHLKAQTNVKIFAAKVKVRDNESDRQQLRKAIERLHAADVGRSEYNVRILKERLKKTQQQLESAEKRLATTQSNRQSRIEKSYASYLNPPGKKATDAKAKSPKPNKRK
;
A
#
# COMPACT_ATOMS: atom_id res chain seq x y z
N MET A 1 -34.37 -15.17 21.88
CA MET A 1 -33.12 -14.90 22.59
C MET A 1 -31.97 -14.42 21.68
N VAL A 2 -32.22 -13.85 20.49
CA VAL A 2 -31.16 -13.35 19.57
C VAL A 2 -31.30 -11.85 19.32
N ARG A 3 -32.29 -11.19 19.93
CA ARG A 3 -32.59 -9.76 19.71
C ARG A 3 -31.91 -8.80 20.71
N ASP A 4 -31.33 -9.29 21.78
CA ASP A 4 -30.76 -8.43 22.85
C ASP A 4 -29.25 -8.25 22.79
N LEU A 5 -28.56 -8.96 21.88
CA LEU A 5 -27.11 -8.86 21.67
C LEU A 5 -26.68 -7.73 20.70
N LEU A 6 -27.64 -7.09 20.01
CA LEU A 6 -27.37 -6.02 19.04
C LEU A 6 -27.53 -4.59 19.62
N ARG A 7 -27.91 -4.47 20.91
CA ARG A 7 -28.08 -3.16 21.55
C ARG A 7 -26.91 -2.67 22.38
N SER A 8 -25.84 -3.48 22.53
CA SER A 8 -24.73 -3.15 23.45
C SER A 8 -23.45 -2.63 22.78
N ILE A 9 -23.44 -2.40 21.45
CA ILE A 9 -22.23 -1.94 20.72
C ILE A 9 -22.34 -0.47 20.23
N MET A 10 -23.42 0.22 20.56
CA MET A 10 -23.66 1.61 20.12
C MET A 10 -23.53 2.67 21.22
N VAL A 11 -22.69 2.46 22.23
CA VAL A 11 -22.38 3.52 23.20
C VAL A 11 -20.88 3.54 23.45
N GLY A 12 -20.13 4.31 22.67
CA GLY A 12 -18.70 4.45 22.93
C GLY A 12 -17.90 5.25 21.90
N ALA A 13 -18.48 6.31 21.29
CA ALA A 13 -17.66 7.20 20.44
C ALA A 13 -18.26 8.61 20.33
N CYS A 14 -18.41 9.28 21.47
CA CYS A 14 -18.67 10.71 21.49
C CYS A 14 -18.02 11.30 22.74
N LEU A 15 -16.73 11.63 22.66
CA LEU A 15 -16.08 12.61 23.57
C LEU A 15 -14.66 12.89 23.03
N LEU A 16 -14.55 13.81 22.09
CA LEU A 16 -13.43 14.73 21.93
C LEU A 16 -13.94 15.88 21.06
N GLY A 17 -14.77 16.73 21.68
CA GLY A 17 -15.15 18.03 21.16
C GLY A 17 -14.00 19.00 21.33
N GLY A 18 -13.31 19.33 20.25
CA GLY A 18 -12.44 20.48 20.16
C GLY A 18 -13.27 21.74 19.92
N MET A 19 -13.37 22.60 20.93
CA MET A 19 -13.96 23.94 20.87
C MET A 19 -13.13 24.80 19.92
N ASN A 20 -13.65 25.14 18.74
CA ASN A 20 -13.15 26.27 17.96
C ASN A 20 -14.03 27.48 18.25
N GLN A 21 -13.45 28.41 18.98
CA GLN A 21 -14.02 29.72 19.27
C GLN A 21 -14.18 30.51 17.97
N CYS A 22 -15.43 30.93 17.70
CA CYS A 22 -15.71 32.01 16.77
C CYS A 22 -15.10 33.32 17.33
N SER A 23 -14.12 33.87 16.62
CA SER A 23 -13.70 35.25 16.80
C SER A 23 -14.22 36.05 15.63
N ALA A 24 -15.20 36.91 15.92
CA ALA A 24 -15.80 37.83 14.98
C ALA A 24 -14.90 39.03 14.75
N ALA A 25 -15.03 39.60 13.57
CA ALA A 25 -14.73 40.98 13.15
C ALA A 25 -13.27 41.43 13.04
N ASN A 26 -12.80 41.48 11.77
CA ASN A 26 -12.18 42.70 11.30
C ASN A 26 -12.28 42.86 9.77
N THR A 27 -13.32 43.53 9.31
CA THR A 27 -13.47 44.04 7.94
C THR A 27 -12.50 45.17 7.72
N LYS A 28 -11.32 44.89 7.15
CA LYS A 28 -10.51 45.88 6.44
C LYS A 28 -10.43 45.51 4.98
N SER A 29 -11.26 46.18 4.19
CA SER A 29 -11.19 46.30 2.76
C SER A 29 -9.78 46.78 2.36
N VAL A 30 -8.95 45.87 1.90
CA VAL A 30 -7.74 46.19 1.16
C VAL A 30 -7.99 45.79 -0.27
N ALA A 31 -8.27 46.79 -1.11
CA ALA A 31 -8.26 46.67 -2.55
C ALA A 31 -6.84 46.25 -2.98
N GLN A 32 -6.57 44.95 -3.09
CA GLN A 32 -5.34 44.44 -3.69
C GLN A 32 -5.52 44.42 -5.20
N ALA A 33 -4.85 45.38 -5.86
CA ALA A 33 -4.58 45.38 -7.28
C ALA A 33 -3.96 44.01 -7.67
N ASN A 34 -4.76 43.16 -8.31
CA ASN A 34 -4.32 41.89 -8.90
C ASN A 34 -3.45 42.17 -10.12
N GLY A 35 -2.19 42.56 -9.89
CA GLY A 35 -1.14 42.42 -10.89
C GLY A 35 -0.98 40.90 -11.18
N LYS A 36 -1.59 40.40 -12.25
CA LYS A 36 -1.34 39.06 -12.79
C LYS A 36 0.14 38.93 -13.17
N LYS A 37 1.01 38.65 -12.21
CA LYS A 37 2.34 38.12 -12.52
C LYS A 37 2.10 36.83 -13.29
N LYS A 38 2.45 36.82 -14.57
CA LYS A 38 2.54 35.63 -15.43
C LYS A 38 3.53 34.70 -14.76
N ALA A 39 3.02 33.83 -13.87
CA ALA A 39 3.85 32.84 -13.19
C ALA A 39 4.46 31.94 -14.26
N ALA A 40 5.77 31.83 -14.29
CA ALA A 40 6.52 30.96 -15.18
C ALA A 40 5.91 29.54 -15.13
N ALA A 41 5.82 28.89 -16.30
CA ALA A 41 5.31 27.54 -16.38
C ALA A 41 6.13 26.64 -15.44
N PRO A 42 5.51 25.85 -14.57
CA PRO A 42 6.24 24.99 -13.65
C PRO A 42 7.08 24.00 -14.44
N LYS A 43 8.39 23.95 -14.17
CA LYS A 43 9.30 22.98 -14.79
C LYS A 43 8.80 21.57 -14.53
N ILE A 44 8.66 20.77 -15.59
CA ILE A 44 8.31 19.36 -15.54
C ILE A 44 9.61 18.59 -15.53
N ASP A 45 9.73 17.64 -14.62
CA ASP A 45 10.83 16.69 -14.57
C ASP A 45 10.72 15.74 -15.78
N PRO A 46 11.76 15.51 -16.57
CA PRO A 46 11.74 14.61 -17.72
C PRO A 46 11.31 13.20 -17.35
N ASP A 47 11.74 12.67 -16.20
CA ASP A 47 11.35 11.34 -15.72
C ASP A 47 9.83 11.26 -15.46
N GLN A 48 9.23 12.34 -14.94
CA GLN A 48 7.77 12.39 -14.73
C GLN A 48 7.02 12.43 -16.06
N GLN A 49 7.56 13.09 -17.05
CA GLN A 49 6.96 13.16 -18.38
C GLN A 49 7.02 11.80 -19.06
N GLU A 50 8.13 11.09 -18.98
CA GLU A 50 8.30 9.75 -19.55
C GLU A 50 7.34 8.75 -18.89
N LEU A 51 7.27 8.70 -17.57
CA LEU A 51 6.34 7.85 -16.83
C LEU A 51 4.87 8.14 -17.16
N ALA A 52 4.51 9.41 -17.29
CA ALA A 52 3.15 9.80 -17.65
C ALA A 52 2.81 9.41 -19.09
N SER A 53 3.71 9.63 -20.05
CA SER A 53 3.49 9.25 -21.45
C SER A 53 3.39 7.74 -21.61
N ALA A 54 4.26 6.95 -20.98
CA ALA A 54 4.20 5.49 -20.99
C ALA A 54 2.85 4.96 -20.44
N LEU A 55 2.35 5.56 -19.34
CA LEU A 55 1.04 5.20 -18.78
C LEU A 55 -0.10 5.50 -19.78
N VAL A 56 -0.05 6.68 -20.40
CA VAL A 56 -1.11 7.10 -21.35
C VAL A 56 -1.09 6.22 -22.60
N ASP A 57 0.07 5.97 -23.17
CA ASP A 57 0.22 5.17 -24.38
C ASP A 57 -0.20 3.71 -24.18
N SER A 58 0.09 3.12 -23.02
CA SER A 58 -0.22 1.71 -22.75
C SER A 58 -1.61 1.47 -22.17
N HIS A 59 -2.14 2.39 -21.36
CA HIS A 59 -3.35 2.10 -20.58
C HIS A 59 -4.49 3.13 -20.70
N LEU A 60 -4.20 4.36 -21.13
CA LEU A 60 -5.18 5.48 -21.19
C LEU A 60 -5.13 6.24 -22.52
N PRO A 61 -5.27 5.56 -23.67
CA PRO A 61 -5.12 6.19 -24.98
C PRO A 61 -6.13 7.34 -25.20
N GLU A 62 -7.27 7.31 -24.53
CA GLU A 62 -8.30 8.35 -24.57
C GLU A 62 -7.79 9.72 -24.08
N LEU A 63 -6.78 9.75 -23.21
CA LEU A 63 -6.18 10.98 -22.70
C LEU A 63 -5.18 11.64 -23.65
N LYS A 64 -4.65 10.92 -24.64
CA LYS A 64 -3.60 11.40 -25.53
C LYS A 64 -3.91 12.74 -26.18
N ASN A 65 -5.06 12.81 -26.85
CA ASN A 65 -5.52 14.04 -27.50
C ASN A 65 -5.75 15.19 -26.51
N LEU A 66 -6.23 14.89 -25.30
CA LEU A 66 -6.46 15.89 -24.27
C LEU A 66 -5.12 16.46 -23.77
N ILE A 67 -4.15 15.62 -23.54
CA ILE A 67 -2.82 16.02 -23.08
C ILE A 67 -2.08 16.85 -24.13
N GLU A 68 -2.18 16.48 -25.40
CA GLU A 68 -1.62 17.26 -26.50
C GLU A 68 -2.24 18.66 -26.61
N ARG A 69 -3.56 18.77 -26.45
CA ARG A 69 -4.24 20.08 -26.40
C ARG A 69 -3.80 20.89 -25.18
N LEU A 70 -3.76 20.28 -23.99
CA LEU A 70 -3.30 20.98 -22.78
C LEU A 70 -1.86 21.49 -22.92
N ARG A 71 -0.99 20.75 -23.61
CA ARG A 71 0.38 21.16 -23.88
C ARG A 71 0.44 22.46 -24.70
N LYS A 72 -0.47 22.62 -25.67
CA LYS A 72 -0.54 23.80 -26.56
C LYS A 72 -1.25 24.97 -25.88
N ASP A 73 -2.41 24.71 -25.27
CA ASP A 73 -3.34 25.73 -24.83
C ASP A 73 -3.08 26.21 -23.39
N SER A 74 -2.60 25.31 -22.53
CA SER A 74 -2.48 25.57 -21.08
C SER A 74 -1.28 24.87 -20.47
N PRO A 75 -0.03 25.38 -20.63
CA PRO A 75 1.18 24.73 -20.14
C PRO A 75 1.16 24.44 -18.63
N ARG A 76 0.49 25.29 -17.83
CA ARG A 76 0.34 25.09 -16.39
C ARG A 76 -0.54 23.90 -16.06
N GLN A 77 -1.68 23.75 -16.75
CA GLN A 77 -2.58 22.60 -16.56
C GLN A 77 -1.94 21.31 -17.08
N TYR A 78 -1.22 21.39 -18.19
CA TYR A 78 -0.41 20.29 -18.70
C TYR A 78 0.61 19.79 -17.63
N ALA A 79 1.36 20.71 -17.00
CA ALA A 79 2.32 20.33 -15.98
C ALA A 79 1.66 19.67 -14.76
N MET A 80 0.48 20.11 -14.36
CA MET A 80 -0.30 19.46 -13.28
C MET A 80 -0.76 18.07 -13.70
N ALA A 81 -1.33 17.92 -14.90
CA ALA A 81 -1.79 16.64 -15.43
C ALA A 81 -0.65 15.60 -15.52
N ILE A 82 0.52 16.00 -16.04
CA ILE A 82 1.70 15.13 -16.12
C ILE A 82 2.15 14.67 -14.72
N ARG A 83 2.18 15.55 -13.73
CA ARG A 83 2.54 15.17 -12.36
C ARG A 83 1.55 14.17 -11.75
N ASP A 84 0.26 14.36 -11.97
CA ASP A 84 -0.77 13.45 -11.44
C ASP A 84 -0.75 12.10 -12.15
N LEU A 85 -0.51 12.08 -13.46
CA LEU A 85 -0.32 10.84 -14.22
C LEU A 85 0.96 10.12 -13.80
N ALA A 86 2.08 10.81 -13.60
CA ALA A 86 3.32 10.22 -13.11
C ALA A 86 3.16 9.61 -11.70
N LYS A 87 2.40 10.27 -10.80
CA LYS A 87 2.05 9.68 -9.50
C LYS A 87 1.25 8.40 -9.65
N SER A 88 0.28 8.39 -10.57
CA SER A 88 -0.54 7.21 -10.86
C SER A 88 0.29 6.08 -11.47
N ALA A 89 1.22 6.40 -12.38
CA ALA A 89 2.15 5.44 -12.96
C ALA A 89 3.04 4.78 -11.90
N ARG A 90 3.61 5.57 -10.98
CA ARG A 90 4.41 5.06 -9.86
C ARG A 90 3.60 4.14 -8.93
N LYS A 91 2.34 4.50 -8.65
CA LYS A 91 1.45 3.65 -7.85
C LYS A 91 1.17 2.31 -8.54
N LEU A 92 0.90 2.34 -9.84
CA LEU A 92 0.67 1.11 -10.62
C LEU A 92 1.94 0.25 -10.71
N GLN A 93 3.12 0.85 -10.87
CA GLN A 93 4.37 0.14 -10.86
C GLN A 93 4.64 -0.52 -9.51
N ALA A 94 4.39 0.18 -8.41
CA ALA A 94 4.48 -0.38 -7.06
C ALA A 94 3.45 -1.50 -6.84
N ALA A 95 2.24 -1.38 -7.41
CA ALA A 95 1.23 -2.43 -7.37
C ALA A 95 1.69 -3.67 -8.14
N LYS A 96 2.25 -3.50 -9.34
CA LYS A 96 2.79 -4.58 -10.18
C LYS A 96 3.93 -5.33 -9.50
N ASN A 97 4.84 -4.60 -8.86
CA ASN A 97 5.96 -5.21 -8.11
C ASN A 97 5.49 -6.02 -6.89
N ARG A 98 4.30 -5.76 -6.40
CA ARG A 98 3.72 -6.46 -5.26
C ARG A 98 2.91 -7.69 -5.64
N ASP A 99 2.00 -7.55 -6.60
CA ASP A 99 1.08 -8.59 -7.04
C ASP A 99 0.41 -8.17 -8.35
N GLU A 100 0.41 -9.04 -9.36
CA GLU A 100 -0.20 -8.79 -10.67
C GLU A 100 -1.71 -8.55 -10.55
N GLN A 101 -2.41 -9.30 -9.69
CA GLN A 101 -3.85 -9.09 -9.46
C GLN A 101 -4.14 -7.73 -8.81
N TYR A 102 -3.25 -7.26 -7.92
CA TYR A 102 -3.37 -5.94 -7.34
C TYR A 102 -3.16 -4.84 -8.40
N PHE A 103 -2.23 -5.05 -9.30
CA PHE A 103 -2.00 -4.15 -10.42
C PHE A 103 -3.25 -4.03 -11.31
N GLU A 104 -3.87 -5.16 -11.69
CA GLU A 104 -5.08 -5.17 -12.52
C GLU A 104 -6.23 -4.41 -11.87
N VAL A 105 -6.48 -4.65 -10.58
CA VAL A 105 -7.53 -3.98 -9.82
C VAL A 105 -7.29 -2.46 -9.72
N GLU A 106 -6.05 -2.03 -9.42
CA GLU A 106 -5.71 -0.60 -9.37
C GLU A 106 -5.77 0.06 -10.76
N LEU A 107 -5.41 -0.66 -11.82
CA LEU A 107 -5.50 -0.19 -13.19
C LEU A 107 -6.96 0.02 -13.62
N GLU A 108 -7.84 -0.95 -13.37
CA GLU A 108 -9.26 -0.80 -13.67
C GLU A 108 -9.90 0.36 -12.90
N HIS A 109 -9.55 0.52 -11.63
CA HIS A 109 -10.01 1.66 -10.84
C HIS A 109 -9.51 3.00 -11.44
N LEU A 110 -8.25 3.09 -11.85
CA LEU A 110 -7.71 4.29 -12.50
C LEU A 110 -8.41 4.61 -13.82
N LYS A 111 -8.64 3.61 -14.67
CA LYS A 111 -9.40 3.77 -15.94
C LYS A 111 -10.81 4.27 -15.68
N ALA A 112 -11.53 3.63 -14.75
CA ALA A 112 -12.90 4.01 -14.40
C ALA A 112 -12.97 5.45 -13.86
N GLN A 113 -12.07 5.82 -12.95
CA GLN A 113 -11.97 7.17 -12.39
C GLN A 113 -11.67 8.22 -13.48
N THR A 114 -10.79 7.89 -14.41
CA THR A 114 -10.43 8.76 -15.53
C THR A 114 -11.63 9.00 -16.44
N ASN A 115 -12.38 7.94 -16.77
CA ASN A 115 -13.58 8.03 -17.60
C ASN A 115 -14.67 8.88 -16.96
N VAL A 116 -14.90 8.73 -15.64
CA VAL A 116 -15.84 9.62 -14.91
C VAL A 116 -15.43 11.09 -15.05
N LYS A 117 -14.14 11.41 -14.87
CA LYS A 117 -13.65 12.79 -15.02
C LYS A 117 -13.85 13.34 -16.43
N ILE A 118 -13.60 12.53 -17.47
CA ILE A 118 -13.77 12.91 -18.87
C ILE A 118 -15.25 13.18 -19.15
N PHE A 119 -16.16 12.25 -18.79
CA PHE A 119 -17.59 12.42 -19.06
C PHE A 119 -18.22 13.53 -18.22
N ALA A 120 -17.80 13.69 -16.97
CA ALA A 120 -18.22 14.84 -16.16
C ALA A 120 -17.81 16.18 -16.76
N ALA A 121 -16.62 16.26 -17.34
CA ALA A 121 -16.18 17.46 -18.07
C ALA A 121 -17.01 17.69 -19.35
N LYS A 122 -17.36 16.62 -20.11
CA LYS A 122 -18.20 16.72 -21.30
C LYS A 122 -19.61 17.23 -20.96
N VAL A 123 -20.24 16.68 -19.91
CA VAL A 123 -21.56 17.11 -19.44
C VAL A 123 -21.54 18.58 -19.04
N LYS A 124 -20.49 19.06 -18.34
CA LYS A 124 -20.38 20.48 -17.99
C LYS A 124 -20.31 21.43 -19.19
N VAL A 125 -19.80 20.96 -20.32
CA VAL A 125 -19.62 21.78 -21.52
C VAL A 125 -20.84 21.69 -22.46
N ARG A 126 -21.42 20.52 -22.65
CA ARG A 126 -22.45 20.27 -23.67
C ARG A 126 -23.81 19.94 -23.11
N ASP A 127 -23.89 19.39 -21.93
CA ASP A 127 -25.07 19.00 -21.16
C ASP A 127 -26.17 18.32 -22.00
N ASN A 128 -25.78 17.34 -22.81
CA ASN A 128 -26.72 16.55 -23.61
C ASN A 128 -27.04 15.20 -22.92
N GLU A 129 -28.17 14.61 -23.26
CA GLU A 129 -28.65 13.35 -22.66
C GLU A 129 -27.69 12.19 -22.91
N SER A 130 -27.04 12.12 -24.08
CA SER A 130 -26.05 11.08 -24.39
C SER A 130 -24.82 11.16 -23.45
N ASP A 131 -24.29 12.36 -23.20
CA ASP A 131 -23.15 12.55 -22.29
C ASP A 131 -23.54 12.24 -20.83
N ARG A 132 -24.78 12.56 -20.41
CA ARG A 132 -25.30 12.18 -19.08
C ARG A 132 -25.42 10.67 -18.92
N GLN A 133 -25.91 9.95 -19.94
CA GLN A 133 -25.97 8.49 -19.89
C GLN A 133 -24.58 7.85 -19.86
N GLN A 134 -23.61 8.39 -20.62
CA GLN A 134 -22.22 7.93 -20.58
C GLN A 134 -21.59 8.19 -19.21
N LEU A 135 -21.85 9.33 -18.59
CA LEU A 135 -21.40 9.62 -17.23
C LEU A 135 -21.99 8.62 -16.23
N ARG A 136 -23.29 8.31 -16.31
CA ARG A 136 -23.92 7.31 -15.44
C ARG A 136 -23.24 5.95 -15.58
N LYS A 137 -23.03 5.46 -16.80
CA LYS A 137 -22.31 4.21 -17.04
C LYS A 137 -20.87 4.24 -16.53
N ALA A 138 -20.17 5.38 -16.64
CA ALA A 138 -18.83 5.53 -16.10
C ALA A 138 -18.81 5.47 -14.55
N ILE A 139 -19.81 6.06 -13.90
CA ILE A 139 -19.97 5.99 -12.43
C ILE A 139 -20.26 4.55 -11.99
N GLU A 140 -21.13 3.83 -12.71
CA GLU A 140 -21.42 2.41 -12.43
C GLU A 140 -20.14 1.56 -12.53
N ARG A 141 -19.31 1.79 -13.55
CA ARG A 141 -18.01 1.11 -13.69
C ARG A 141 -17.03 1.47 -12.57
N LEU A 142 -17.00 2.73 -12.16
CA LEU A 142 -16.16 3.15 -11.02
C LEU A 142 -16.59 2.43 -9.75
N HIS A 143 -17.90 2.38 -9.48
CA HIS A 143 -18.40 1.65 -8.32
C HIS A 143 -18.07 0.15 -8.38
N ALA A 144 -18.18 -0.49 -9.55
CA ALA A 144 -17.78 -1.89 -9.73
C ALA A 144 -16.27 -2.08 -9.48
N ALA A 145 -15.42 -1.14 -9.93
CA ALA A 145 -13.98 -1.18 -9.66
C ALA A 145 -13.66 -0.98 -8.16
N ASP A 146 -14.40 -0.13 -7.45
CA ASP A 146 -14.28 0.04 -5.99
C ASP A 146 -14.67 -1.24 -5.23
N VAL A 147 -15.73 -1.92 -5.67
CA VAL A 147 -16.12 -3.22 -5.10
C VAL A 147 -15.02 -4.24 -5.34
N GLY A 148 -14.52 -4.39 -6.56
CA GLY A 148 -13.44 -5.32 -6.88
C GLY A 148 -12.17 -5.07 -6.06
N ARG A 149 -11.84 -3.80 -5.81
CA ARG A 149 -10.74 -3.41 -4.94
C ARG A 149 -10.97 -3.84 -3.48
N SER A 150 -12.20 -3.68 -3.00
CA SER A 150 -12.58 -4.10 -1.65
C SER A 150 -12.55 -5.62 -1.51
N GLU A 151 -13.03 -6.37 -2.50
CA GLU A 151 -12.97 -7.82 -2.54
C GLU A 151 -11.53 -8.34 -2.53
N TYR A 152 -10.64 -7.74 -3.31
CA TYR A 152 -9.21 -8.04 -3.28
C TYR A 152 -8.64 -7.86 -1.86
N ASN A 153 -8.92 -6.72 -1.21
CA ASN A 153 -8.44 -6.45 0.13
C ASN A 153 -8.95 -7.48 1.16
N VAL A 154 -10.24 -7.83 1.09
CA VAL A 154 -10.84 -8.85 1.96
C VAL A 154 -10.17 -10.20 1.75
N ARG A 155 -9.89 -10.60 0.51
CA ARG A 155 -9.17 -11.84 0.20
C ARG A 155 -7.79 -11.87 0.84
N ILE A 156 -6.99 -10.81 0.65
CA ILE A 156 -5.64 -10.72 1.25
C ILE A 156 -5.68 -10.77 2.78
N LEU A 157 -6.68 -10.12 3.39
CA LEU A 157 -6.84 -10.18 4.85
C LEU A 157 -7.19 -11.59 5.34
N LYS A 158 -8.07 -12.31 4.61
CA LYS A 158 -8.40 -13.71 4.92
C LYS A 158 -7.18 -14.62 4.82
N GLU A 159 -6.34 -14.44 3.79
CA GLU A 159 -5.10 -15.21 3.63
C GLU A 159 -4.10 -14.95 4.77
N ARG A 160 -3.95 -13.68 5.16
CA ARG A 160 -3.10 -13.31 6.31
C ARG A 160 -3.61 -13.90 7.61
N LEU A 161 -4.93 -13.85 7.83
CA LEU A 161 -5.57 -14.45 9.01
C LEU A 161 -5.26 -15.95 9.07
N LYS A 162 -5.45 -16.68 7.97
CA LYS A 162 -5.14 -18.12 7.89
C LYS A 162 -3.68 -18.41 8.22
N LYS A 163 -2.74 -17.63 7.67
CA LYS A 163 -1.31 -17.79 7.98
C LYS A 163 -1.02 -17.53 9.47
N THR A 164 -1.62 -16.48 10.04
CA THR A 164 -1.45 -16.17 11.47
C THR A 164 -2.02 -17.25 12.37
N GLN A 165 -3.17 -17.83 12.03
CA GLN A 165 -3.75 -18.95 12.74
C GLN A 165 -2.83 -20.18 12.72
N GLN A 166 -2.25 -20.52 11.56
CA GLN A 166 -1.28 -21.61 11.44
C GLN A 166 0.00 -21.37 12.26
N GLN A 167 0.48 -20.12 12.30
CA GLN A 167 1.62 -19.75 13.13
C GLN A 167 1.32 -19.89 14.63
N LEU A 168 0.13 -19.46 15.06
CA LEU A 168 -0.33 -19.61 16.44
C LEU A 168 -0.38 -21.09 16.85
N GLU A 169 -1.04 -21.92 16.05
CA GLU A 169 -1.14 -23.37 16.29
C GLU A 169 0.24 -24.04 16.38
N SER A 170 1.16 -23.62 15.51
CA SER A 170 2.54 -24.12 15.54
C SER A 170 3.30 -23.67 16.80
N ALA A 171 3.06 -22.44 17.25
CA ALA A 171 3.67 -21.93 18.48
C ALA A 171 3.11 -22.64 19.72
N GLU A 172 1.81 -22.90 19.78
CA GLU A 172 1.17 -23.65 20.85
C GLU A 172 1.71 -25.10 20.96
N LYS A 173 1.85 -25.78 19.80
CA LYS A 173 2.48 -27.11 19.75
C LYS A 173 3.91 -27.10 20.26
N ARG A 174 4.70 -26.09 19.88
CA ARG A 174 6.10 -25.94 20.40
C ARG A 174 6.11 -25.67 21.90
N LEU A 175 5.20 -24.83 22.40
CA LEU A 175 5.07 -24.55 23.82
C LEU A 175 4.73 -25.82 24.61
N ALA A 176 3.71 -26.55 24.18
CA ALA A 176 3.32 -27.83 24.79
C ALA A 176 4.49 -28.85 24.82
N THR A 177 5.22 -29.00 23.70
CA THR A 177 6.41 -29.84 23.63
C THR A 177 7.52 -29.38 24.57
N THR A 178 7.72 -28.06 24.68
CA THR A 178 8.73 -27.50 25.57
C THR A 178 8.36 -27.73 27.05
N GLN A 179 7.08 -27.59 27.38
CA GLN A 179 6.58 -27.85 28.74
C GLN A 179 6.67 -29.33 29.11
N SER A 180 6.25 -30.23 28.23
CA SER A 180 6.31 -31.70 28.48
C SER A 180 7.75 -32.21 28.64
N ASN A 181 8.69 -31.63 27.89
CA ASN A 181 10.11 -32.02 27.93
C ASN A 181 10.95 -31.19 28.90
N ARG A 182 10.32 -30.37 29.74
CA ARG A 182 11.01 -29.43 30.63
C ARG A 182 12.07 -30.08 31.48
N GLN A 183 11.72 -31.17 32.20
CA GLN A 183 12.62 -31.88 33.10
C GLN A 183 13.83 -32.47 32.36
N SER A 184 13.59 -33.18 31.28
CA SER A 184 14.64 -33.76 30.43
C SER A 184 15.59 -32.70 29.86
N ARG A 185 15.10 -31.53 29.51
CA ARG A 185 15.91 -30.42 29.01
C ARG A 185 16.76 -29.81 30.13
N ILE A 186 16.21 -29.68 31.34
CA ILE A 186 16.96 -29.21 32.51
C ILE A 186 18.11 -30.16 32.80
N GLU A 187 17.86 -31.46 32.87
CA GLU A 187 18.88 -32.50 33.14
C GLU A 187 19.99 -32.52 32.08
N LYS A 188 19.59 -32.46 30.78
CA LYS A 188 20.58 -32.37 29.69
C LYS A 188 21.44 -31.10 29.77
N SER A 189 20.81 -29.96 30.05
CA SER A 189 21.55 -28.70 30.20
C SER A 189 22.48 -28.75 31.39
N TYR A 190 22.00 -29.25 32.52
CA TYR A 190 22.84 -29.44 33.73
C TYR A 190 24.05 -30.35 33.46
N ALA A 191 23.82 -31.50 32.81
CA ALA A 191 24.92 -32.40 32.43
C ALA A 191 25.91 -31.75 31.45
N SER A 192 25.46 -30.92 30.55
CA SER A 192 26.34 -30.21 29.59
C SER A 192 27.22 -29.14 30.27
N TYR A 193 26.72 -28.50 31.33
CA TYR A 193 27.53 -27.58 32.14
C TYR A 193 28.54 -28.28 33.03
N LEU A 194 28.22 -29.47 33.52
CA LEU A 194 29.17 -30.27 34.32
C LEU A 194 30.27 -30.89 33.44
N ASN A 195 29.93 -31.32 32.23
CA ASN A 195 30.85 -31.95 31.29
C ASN A 195 30.89 -31.14 29.97
N PRO A 196 31.57 -29.99 29.95
CA PRO A 196 31.67 -29.20 28.73
C PRO A 196 32.40 -29.99 27.64
N PRO A 197 31.95 -29.99 26.40
CA PRO A 197 32.47 -30.81 25.28
C PRO A 197 33.89 -30.37 24.81
N GLY A 198 34.74 -29.94 25.67
CA GLY A 198 36.13 -29.53 25.40
C GLY A 198 37.19 -30.20 26.24
N LYS A 199 36.82 -30.99 27.27
CA LYS A 199 37.78 -31.79 28.06
C LYS A 199 37.76 -33.26 27.64
N LYS A 200 37.96 -33.56 26.35
CA LYS A 200 38.43 -34.89 25.97
C LYS A 200 39.84 -35.02 26.45
N ALA A 201 40.02 -36.01 27.37
CA ALA A 201 41.24 -36.46 27.92
C ALA A 201 42.43 -36.38 26.93
N THR A 202 43.32 -35.41 27.16
CA THR A 202 44.69 -35.41 26.63
C THR A 202 45.62 -36.18 27.57
N ASP A 203 45.10 -37.21 28.24
CA ASP A 203 45.92 -38.07 29.10
C ASP A 203 45.70 -39.51 28.65
N ALA A 204 46.56 -39.99 27.79
CA ALA A 204 47.11 -41.35 27.71
C ALA A 204 47.67 -41.63 26.32
N LYS A 205 48.73 -40.96 25.95
CA LYS A 205 49.67 -41.61 25.03
C LYS A 205 51.09 -41.40 25.52
N ALA A 206 51.37 -42.04 26.65
CA ALA A 206 52.73 -42.28 27.11
C ALA A 206 53.46 -43.01 25.99
N LYS A 207 54.49 -42.37 25.48
CA LYS A 207 55.44 -42.90 24.53
C LYS A 207 56.10 -44.12 25.14
N SER A 208 55.88 -45.33 24.61
CA SER A 208 56.80 -46.45 24.79
C SER A 208 58.09 -46.15 23.98
N PRO A 209 59.31 -46.30 24.59
CA PRO A 209 60.50 -46.04 23.92
C PRO A 209 60.81 -47.18 22.91
N LYS A 210 61.12 -46.85 21.66
CA LYS A 210 61.60 -47.79 20.67
C LYS A 210 62.99 -48.31 21.04
N PRO A 211 63.26 -49.63 21.01
CA PRO A 211 64.56 -50.18 21.22
C PRO A 211 65.52 -49.83 20.05
N ASN A 212 66.64 -49.29 20.43
CA ASN A 212 67.74 -48.94 19.56
C ASN A 212 68.39 -50.24 19.02
N LYS A 213 68.25 -50.52 17.70
CA LYS A 213 69.07 -51.54 17.05
C LYS A 213 70.30 -50.88 16.41
N ARG A 214 71.41 -50.98 17.08
CA ARG A 214 72.76 -50.88 16.46
C ARG A 214 73.01 -52.13 15.60
N LYS A 215 73.30 -51.95 14.33
CA LYS A 215 74.40 -52.59 13.57
C LYS A 215 74.66 -51.68 12.36
#